data_03153db85980bc9b2e6b2133eada9f50
#
_entry.id   03153db85980bc9b2e6b2133eada9f50
#
_cell.length_a   1.000
_cell.length_b   1.000
_cell.length_c   1.000
_cell.angle_alpha   90.00
_cell.angle_beta   90.00
_cell.angle_gamma   90.00
#
_symmetry.space_group_name_H-M   'P 1'
#
loop_
_entity.id
_entity.type
_entity.pdbx_description
1 polymer ?
#
loop_
_entity_poly.entity_id
_entity_poly.type
_entity_poly.pdbx_seq_one_letter_code
_entity_poly.pdbx_strand_id
1 'polypeptide(L)'
;HTTKILCSEVIYDFADHRWFPDQIVRNGIKSCVVPYAPPGQAILKLVENHVSKFVDHEGYFPKLILLQNHGIITASASKKDCAASTLMCEKSADIFIGAKLLGGVKFLTKQEVADVDNCPNENYRRNMYQ
;
A
#
# COMPACT_ATOMS: atom_id res chain seq x y z
N HIS A 1 8.76 8.20 -7.80
CA HIS A 1 8.07 7.08 -8.49
C HIS A 1 6.63 6.93 -8.00
N THR A 2 6.38 7.02 -6.69
CA THR A 2 5.03 6.93 -6.10
C THR A 2 4.06 7.92 -6.76
N THR A 3 4.44 9.18 -6.92
CA THR A 3 3.59 10.20 -7.54
C THR A 3 3.12 9.80 -8.95
N LYS A 4 3.97 9.13 -9.73
CA LYS A 4 3.59 8.63 -11.06
C LYS A 4 2.47 7.61 -10.98
N ILE A 5 2.50 6.72 -9.98
CA ILE A 5 1.43 5.74 -9.74
C ILE A 5 0.14 6.45 -9.33
N LEU A 6 0.22 7.41 -8.41
CA LEU A 6 -0.95 8.16 -7.93
C LEU A 6 -1.66 8.95 -9.04
N CYS A 7 -0.92 9.36 -10.06
CA CYS A 7 -1.44 10.13 -11.20
C CYS A 7 -1.77 9.24 -12.42
N SER A 8 -1.84 7.93 -12.25
CA SER A 8 -2.04 6.98 -13.35
C SER A 8 -3.29 6.12 -13.15
N GLU A 9 -3.76 5.52 -14.25
CA GLU A 9 -4.87 4.56 -14.25
C GLU A 9 -4.52 3.23 -13.55
N VAL A 10 -3.23 2.96 -13.32
CA VAL A 10 -2.77 1.71 -12.70
C VAL A 10 -2.78 1.74 -11.17
N ILE A 11 -3.28 2.81 -10.56
CA ILE A 11 -3.30 2.96 -9.09
C ILE A 11 -4.01 1.80 -8.37
N TYR A 12 -5.09 1.26 -8.93
CA TYR A 12 -5.82 0.13 -8.36
C TYR A 12 -5.05 -1.18 -8.49
N ASP A 13 -4.39 -1.44 -9.61
CA ASP A 13 -3.49 -2.58 -9.75
C ASP A 13 -2.36 -2.53 -8.73
N PHE A 14 -1.79 -1.35 -8.53
CA PHE A 14 -0.76 -1.10 -7.51
C PHE A 14 -1.28 -1.34 -6.09
N ALA A 15 -2.48 -0.91 -5.79
CA ALA A 15 -3.10 -1.03 -4.48
C ALA A 15 -3.51 -2.46 -4.14
N ASP A 16 -4.09 -3.17 -5.10
CA ASP A 16 -4.76 -4.46 -4.89
C ASP A 16 -3.82 -5.67 -4.97
N HIS A 17 -2.63 -5.50 -5.54
CA HIS A 17 -1.67 -6.59 -5.76
C HIS A 17 -0.34 -6.38 -5.04
N ARG A 18 0.42 -7.46 -4.92
CA ARG A 18 1.78 -7.47 -4.38
C ARG A 18 2.67 -8.29 -5.30
N TRP A 19 3.97 -7.98 -5.34
CA TRP A 19 4.92 -8.61 -6.25
C TRP A 19 6.27 -8.97 -5.63
N PHE A 20 6.46 -8.66 -4.33
CA PHE A 20 7.60 -9.17 -3.55
C PHE A 20 7.30 -9.12 -2.04
N PRO A 21 7.99 -9.98 -1.23
CA PRO A 21 7.65 -10.17 0.19
C PRO A 21 7.78 -8.93 1.07
N ASP A 22 8.85 -8.15 0.94
CA ASP A 22 9.09 -6.97 1.79
C ASP A 22 7.97 -5.92 1.67
N GLN A 23 7.35 -5.82 0.50
CA GLN A 23 6.20 -4.96 0.27
C GLN A 23 5.02 -5.36 1.16
N ILE A 24 4.77 -6.67 1.29
CA ILE A 24 3.68 -7.21 2.12
C ILE A 24 3.95 -6.90 3.59
N VAL A 25 5.18 -7.11 4.04
CA VAL A 25 5.59 -6.87 5.43
C VAL A 25 5.40 -5.41 5.83
N ARG A 26 5.78 -4.48 4.97
CA ARG A 26 5.76 -3.04 5.27
C ARG A 26 4.43 -2.35 4.95
N ASN A 27 3.84 -2.67 3.81
CA ASN A 27 2.65 -1.99 3.31
C ASN A 27 1.36 -2.80 3.49
N GLY A 28 1.47 -4.04 4.02
CA GLY A 28 0.32 -4.93 4.20
C GLY A 28 -0.08 -5.65 2.92
N ILE A 29 -1.12 -6.45 3.02
CA ILE A 29 -1.62 -7.32 1.94
C ILE A 29 -2.20 -6.49 0.79
N LYS A 30 -2.86 -5.38 1.13
CA LYS A 30 -3.59 -4.51 0.20
C LYS A 30 -3.53 -3.07 0.69
N SER A 31 -3.61 -2.13 -0.20
CA SER A 31 -3.64 -0.69 0.11
C SER A 31 -5.02 -0.11 -0.18
N CYS A 32 -5.41 0.92 0.56
CA CYS A 32 -6.66 1.64 0.33
C CYS A 32 -6.43 2.74 -0.71
N VAL A 33 -7.31 2.85 -1.70
CA VAL A 33 -7.31 3.95 -2.67
C VAL A 33 -8.44 4.91 -2.34
N VAL A 34 -8.11 6.19 -2.31
CA VAL A 34 -9.08 7.28 -2.16
C VAL A 34 -9.06 8.10 -3.46
N PRO A 35 -10.22 8.26 -4.14
CA PRO A 35 -10.32 9.08 -5.33
C PRO A 35 -9.92 10.53 -5.07
N TYR A 36 -9.58 11.25 -6.13
CA TYR A 36 -9.25 12.66 -6.01
C TYR A 36 -10.41 13.50 -5.47
N ALA A 37 -10.08 14.39 -4.56
CA ALA A 37 -10.90 15.53 -4.18
C ALA A 37 -10.00 16.72 -3.86
N PRO A 38 -10.49 17.96 -4.01
CA PRO A 38 -9.73 19.13 -3.63
C PRO A 38 -9.30 19.09 -2.16
N PRO A 39 -8.10 19.61 -1.82
CA PRO A 39 -7.65 19.71 -0.44
C PRO A 39 -8.67 20.44 0.45
N GLY A 40 -8.80 19.99 1.70
CA GLY A 40 -9.72 20.57 2.69
C GLY A 40 -10.78 19.57 3.15
N GLN A 41 -11.99 20.04 3.45
CA GLN A 41 -13.07 19.22 3.99
C GLN A 41 -13.50 18.04 3.09
N ALA A 42 -13.48 18.26 1.77
CA ALA A 42 -13.91 17.24 0.81
C ALA A 42 -13.01 15.98 0.87
N ILE A 43 -11.67 16.16 0.85
CA ILE A 43 -10.74 15.02 0.91
C ILE A 43 -10.81 14.32 2.26
N LEU A 44 -10.98 15.05 3.36
CA LEU A 44 -11.10 14.44 4.69
C LEU A 44 -12.29 13.49 4.78
N LYS A 45 -13.46 13.90 4.29
CA LYS A 45 -14.66 13.05 4.24
C LYS A 45 -14.48 11.83 3.34
N LEU A 46 -13.79 11.97 2.20
CA LEU A 46 -13.49 10.85 1.31
C LEU A 46 -12.53 9.85 1.96
N VAL A 47 -11.48 10.32 2.62
CA VAL A 47 -10.53 9.46 3.34
C VAL A 47 -11.27 8.67 4.42
N GLU A 48 -12.04 9.33 5.26
CA GLU A 48 -12.83 8.68 6.32
C GLU A 48 -13.76 7.60 5.76
N ASN A 49 -14.52 7.93 4.72
CA ASN A 49 -15.47 7.00 4.10
C ASN A 49 -14.77 5.80 3.44
N HIS A 50 -13.70 6.02 2.66
CA HIS A 50 -13.00 4.94 1.97
C HIS A 50 -12.22 4.05 2.93
N VAL A 51 -11.62 4.61 3.97
CA VAL A 51 -10.93 3.83 5.00
C VAL A 51 -11.94 3.00 5.80
N SER A 52 -13.09 3.57 6.17
CA SER A 52 -14.16 2.82 6.85
C SER A 52 -14.65 1.63 6.01
N LYS A 53 -14.94 1.85 4.74
CA LYS A 53 -15.34 0.79 3.80
C LYS A 53 -14.25 -0.27 3.63
N PHE A 54 -12.99 0.14 3.57
CA PHE A 54 -11.85 -0.77 3.50
C PHE A 54 -11.78 -1.67 4.74
N VAL A 55 -11.89 -1.09 5.94
CA VAL A 55 -11.91 -1.83 7.20
C VAL A 55 -13.08 -2.80 7.27
N ASP A 56 -14.27 -2.36 6.88
CA ASP A 56 -15.47 -3.21 6.87
C ASP A 56 -15.34 -4.41 5.92
N HIS A 57 -14.73 -4.19 4.76
CA HIS A 57 -14.57 -5.23 3.73
C HIS A 57 -13.36 -6.15 4.00
N GLU A 58 -12.20 -5.58 4.36
CA GLU A 58 -10.95 -6.34 4.50
C GLU A 58 -10.72 -6.87 5.92
N GLY A 59 -11.33 -6.28 6.94
CA GLY A 59 -11.19 -6.70 8.34
C GLY A 59 -9.93 -6.18 9.06
N TYR A 60 -9.18 -5.25 8.48
CA TYR A 60 -8.00 -4.62 9.09
C TYR A 60 -7.82 -3.19 8.60
N PHE A 61 -7.07 -2.38 9.35
CA PHE A 61 -6.77 -1.00 8.98
C PHE A 61 -5.64 -0.95 7.91
N PRO A 62 -5.78 -0.16 6.84
CA PRO A 62 -4.74 -0.08 5.80
C PRO A 62 -3.47 0.60 6.34
N LYS A 63 -2.31 -0.03 6.14
CA LYS A 63 -1.01 0.57 6.45
C LYS A 63 -0.61 1.66 5.48
N LEU A 64 -1.12 1.58 4.26
CA LEU A 64 -0.85 2.51 3.17
C LEU A 64 -2.17 2.92 2.51
N ILE A 65 -2.41 4.22 2.46
CA ILE A 65 -3.57 4.84 1.81
C ILE A 65 -3.03 5.69 0.67
N LEU A 66 -3.50 5.42 -0.54
CA LEU A 66 -3.12 6.10 -1.76
C LEU A 66 -4.19 7.13 -2.11
N LEU A 67 -3.81 8.40 -2.07
CA LEU A 67 -4.69 9.51 -2.45
C LEU A 67 -4.44 9.84 -3.92
N GLN A 68 -5.39 9.52 -4.79
CA GLN A 68 -5.27 9.75 -6.23
C GLN A 68 -4.96 11.22 -6.54
N ASN A 69 -3.95 11.46 -7.38
CA ASN A 69 -3.48 12.80 -7.78
C ASN A 69 -3.07 13.73 -6.60
N HIS A 70 -2.75 13.16 -5.42
CA HIS A 70 -2.46 13.97 -4.23
C HIS A 70 -1.19 13.50 -3.52
N GLY A 71 -1.23 12.34 -2.86
CA GLY A 71 -0.13 11.85 -2.02
C GLY A 71 -0.48 10.52 -1.35
N ILE A 72 0.25 10.21 -0.27
CA ILE A 72 0.01 9.00 0.52
C ILE A 72 -0.17 9.32 1.99
N ILE A 73 -0.87 8.43 2.68
CA ILE A 73 -0.92 8.37 4.15
C ILE A 73 -0.41 7.01 4.57
N THR A 74 0.52 6.97 5.53
CA THR A 74 0.98 5.74 6.16
C THR A 74 0.52 5.69 7.60
N ALA A 75 0.07 4.52 8.05
CA ALA A 75 -0.40 4.29 9.40
C ALA A 75 0.32 3.08 10.01
N SER A 76 0.95 3.27 11.17
CA SER A 76 1.67 2.24 11.89
C SER A 76 1.82 2.59 13.36
N ALA A 77 2.31 1.64 14.17
CA ALA A 77 2.49 1.82 15.60
C ALA A 77 3.62 2.79 15.96
N SER A 78 4.58 3.03 15.04
CA SER A 78 5.73 3.90 15.29
C SER A 78 6.05 4.80 14.11
N LYS A 79 6.72 5.94 14.39
CA LYS A 79 7.25 6.84 13.35
C LYS A 79 8.26 6.13 12.43
N LYS A 80 9.06 5.23 12.99
CA LYS A 80 10.04 4.43 12.23
C LYS A 80 9.36 3.52 11.22
N ASP A 81 8.26 2.87 11.61
CA ASP A 81 7.50 2.01 10.71
C ASP A 81 6.75 2.81 9.64
N CYS A 82 6.21 3.97 9.98
CA CYS A 82 5.62 4.87 8.99
C CYS A 82 6.66 5.31 7.94
N ALA A 83 7.86 5.68 8.37
CA ALA A 83 8.95 6.02 7.45
C ALA A 83 9.34 4.82 6.57
N ALA A 84 9.48 3.63 7.16
CA ALA A 84 9.79 2.40 6.42
C ALA A 84 8.69 2.05 5.40
N SER A 85 7.42 2.22 5.76
CA SER A 85 6.28 2.01 4.86
C SER A 85 6.30 2.99 3.69
N THR A 86 6.64 4.26 3.95
CA THR A 86 6.78 5.30 2.92
C THR A 86 7.89 4.97 1.92
N LEU A 87 9.08 4.60 2.44
CA LEU A 87 10.21 4.19 1.58
C LEU A 87 9.90 2.92 0.79
N MET A 88 9.18 1.98 1.39
CA MET A 88 8.75 0.76 0.70
C MET A 88 7.75 1.05 -0.40
N CYS A 89 6.84 2.00 -0.20
CA CYS A 89 5.93 2.45 -1.25
C CYS A 89 6.69 3.00 -2.45
N GLU A 90 7.71 3.84 -2.22
CA GLU A 90 8.55 4.40 -3.28
C GLU A 90 9.34 3.32 -4.03
N LYS A 91 9.96 2.37 -3.31
CA LYS A 91 10.65 1.20 -3.89
C LYS A 91 9.69 0.35 -4.73
N SER A 92 8.49 0.09 -4.20
CA SER A 92 7.48 -0.69 -4.90
C SER A 92 7.01 -0.03 -6.19
N ALA A 93 6.86 1.30 -6.16
CA ALA A 93 6.49 2.09 -7.34
C ALA A 93 7.57 2.07 -8.42
N ASP A 94 8.84 2.18 -8.03
CA ASP A 94 9.98 2.06 -8.96
C ASP A 94 10.00 0.69 -9.65
N ILE A 95 9.88 -0.39 -8.87
CA ILE A 95 9.83 -1.77 -9.38
C ILE A 95 8.62 -1.96 -10.30
N PHE A 96 7.42 -1.49 -9.90
CA PHE A 96 6.20 -1.60 -10.70
C PHE A 96 6.35 -0.93 -12.06
N ILE A 97 6.85 0.29 -12.10
CA ILE A 97 7.07 1.05 -13.32
C ILE A 97 8.09 0.33 -14.22
N GLY A 98 9.22 -0.10 -13.65
CA GLY A 98 10.24 -0.85 -14.38
C GLY A 98 9.70 -2.17 -14.96
N ALA A 99 8.94 -2.92 -14.18
CA ALA A 99 8.33 -4.17 -14.63
C ALA A 99 7.29 -3.95 -15.74
N LYS A 100 6.48 -2.88 -15.66
CA LYS A 100 5.57 -2.49 -16.75
C LYS A 100 6.30 -2.24 -18.05
N LEU A 101 7.44 -1.55 -18.00
CA LEU A 101 8.30 -1.29 -19.18
C LEU A 101 8.93 -2.58 -19.73
N LEU A 102 9.17 -3.58 -18.90
CA LEU A 102 9.73 -4.87 -19.28
C LEU A 102 8.69 -5.88 -19.80
N GLY A 103 7.41 -5.50 -19.88
CA GLY A 103 6.35 -6.34 -20.42
C GLY A 103 5.21 -6.65 -19.46
N GLY A 104 5.29 -6.22 -18.20
CA GLY A 104 4.26 -6.36 -17.20
C GLY A 104 4.77 -6.79 -15.83
N VAL A 105 3.95 -6.59 -14.82
CA VAL A 105 4.25 -6.99 -13.44
C VAL A 105 3.78 -8.42 -13.22
N LYS A 106 4.65 -9.27 -12.68
CA LYS A 106 4.26 -10.60 -12.23
C LYS A 106 3.76 -10.51 -10.78
N PHE A 107 2.46 -10.44 -10.61
CA PHE A 107 1.84 -10.39 -9.29
C PHE A 107 1.93 -11.74 -8.57
N LEU A 108 2.12 -11.68 -7.25
CA LEU A 108 1.94 -12.82 -6.37
C LEU A 108 0.45 -13.20 -6.31
N THR A 109 0.17 -14.49 -6.19
CA THR A 109 -1.19 -14.98 -5.96
C THR A 109 -1.67 -14.61 -4.56
N LYS A 110 -2.98 -14.66 -4.33
CA LYS A 110 -3.55 -14.43 -2.99
C LYS A 110 -2.96 -15.38 -1.95
N GLN A 111 -2.73 -16.65 -2.32
CA GLN A 111 -2.14 -17.64 -1.42
C GLN A 111 -0.69 -17.28 -1.08
N GLU A 112 0.13 -16.93 -2.07
CA GLU A 112 1.53 -16.50 -1.86
C GLU A 112 1.61 -15.27 -0.96
N VAL A 113 0.71 -14.31 -1.13
CA VAL A 113 0.62 -13.11 -0.27
C VAL A 113 0.25 -13.50 1.17
N ALA A 114 -0.74 -14.39 1.34
CA ALA A 114 -1.16 -14.87 2.65
C ALA A 114 -0.04 -15.67 3.35
N ASP A 115 0.72 -16.47 2.62
CA ASP A 115 1.84 -17.24 3.15
C ASP A 115 2.93 -16.32 3.72
N VAL A 116 3.25 -15.24 3.03
CA VAL A 116 4.20 -14.22 3.53
C VAL A 116 3.64 -13.50 4.75
N ASP A 117 2.38 -13.09 4.71
CA ASP A 117 1.75 -12.34 5.81
C ASP A 117 1.68 -13.16 7.10
N ASN A 118 1.48 -14.47 6.99
CA ASN A 118 1.41 -15.41 8.11
C ASN A 118 2.77 -16.03 8.48
N CYS A 119 3.85 -15.70 7.77
CA CYS A 119 5.16 -16.28 8.03
C CYS A 119 5.70 -15.90 9.41
N PRO A 120 6.04 -16.88 10.29
CA PRO A 120 6.57 -16.60 11.63
C PRO A 120 7.83 -15.74 11.62
N ASN A 121 8.72 -15.95 10.66
CA ASN A 121 9.96 -15.19 10.51
C ASN A 121 9.69 -13.70 10.18
N GLU A 122 8.68 -13.43 9.37
CA GLU A 122 8.29 -12.06 9.03
C GLU A 122 7.58 -11.38 10.20
N ASN A 123 6.80 -12.10 10.97
CA ASN A 123 6.22 -11.60 12.21
C ASN A 123 7.31 -11.27 13.25
N TYR A 124 8.35 -12.09 13.35
CA TYR A 124 9.52 -11.79 14.17
C TYR A 124 10.23 -10.49 13.73
N ARG A 125 10.44 -10.32 12.42
CA ARG A 125 11.03 -9.07 11.88
C ARG A 125 10.16 -7.85 12.15
N ARG A 126 8.84 -7.96 12.03
CA ARG A 126 7.91 -6.87 12.39
C ARG A 126 8.10 -6.44 13.84
N ASN A 127 8.23 -7.41 14.76
CA ASN A 127 8.37 -7.15 16.19
C ASN A 127 9.75 -6.62 16.57
N MET A 128 10.82 -6.97 15.84
CA MET A 128 12.17 -6.45 16.08
C MET A 128 12.34 -4.96 15.80
N TYR A 129 11.44 -4.36 15.02
CA TYR A 129 11.51 -2.95 14.63
C TYR A 129 10.43 -2.09 15.31
N GLN A 130 9.66 -2.69 16.19
CA GLN A 130 8.76 -1.98 17.10
C GLN A 130 9.54 -1.54 18.35
#